data_8bfac50c68f2580cb62054e60efe80ac
#
_entry.id   8bfac50c68f2580cb62054e60efe80ac
#
_cell.length_a   1.000
_cell.length_b   1.000
_cell.length_c   1.000
_cell.angle_alpha   90.00
_cell.angle_beta   90.00
_cell.angle_gamma   90.00
#
_symmetry.space_group_name_H-M   'P 1'
#
loop_
_entity.id
_entity.type
_entity.pdbx_description
1 polymer ?
#
loop_
_entity_poly.entity_id
_entity_poly.type
_entity_poly.pdbx_seq_one_letter_code
_entity_poly.pdbx_strand_id
1 'polypeptide(L)'
;MTRLCGTPEDGAARAILADFLREAGATLRTDAVGNQFGLFRLAGVADAPVVMLGSHLDSQPRAGRFDGTYGVAAAAAIGAALMRARRAGAAFDADLCAVNWTNEEGARFRPSLLGSGVYAGHHDAETALGCRDDAGVALGEALAAIRALGSDAAPPLPACYLELHVEQGTILEEAGARIGLVTRNWGAAKIEVVFTGEQAHTGPTRMGRRRDALYAAALLITALRTVAEAWPDRVHTSVGRILVAPNSANVVPAETVLSVEVRADDDGVLSEATAWAERAIAAAAGEARVGVALRSRSRRPVRPLPAEVCDLAEACAEAESLHALRMDTVAGHDALSLLGLCPTGLIFVPSRDGIAHDEAEFTADADLEAGLRVALRAATRLCRAGGSPVRALHDAADPSRGATR
;
A
#
# COMPACT_ATOMS: atom_id res chain seq x y z
N MET A 1 16.17 -7.52 1.08
CA MET A 1 15.68 -8.78 0.44
C MET A 1 14.94 -8.48 -0.85
N THR A 2 14.59 -9.51 -1.64
CA THR A 2 13.73 -9.36 -2.83
C THR A 2 12.67 -10.47 -2.78
N ARG A 3 11.39 -10.08 -2.66
CA ARG A 3 10.24 -11.00 -2.61
C ARG A 3 9.11 -10.41 -3.45
N LEU A 4 9.29 -10.40 -4.77
CA LEU A 4 8.29 -9.88 -5.68
C LEU A 4 7.05 -10.79 -5.70
N CYS A 5 5.87 -10.18 -5.86
CA CYS A 5 4.63 -10.92 -5.93
C CYS A 5 4.68 -12.06 -6.97
N GLY A 6 4.22 -13.25 -6.61
CA GLY A 6 4.18 -14.42 -7.48
C GLY A 6 5.54 -15.05 -7.78
N THR A 7 6.59 -14.74 -7.00
CA THR A 7 7.89 -15.44 -7.07
C THR A 7 7.95 -16.63 -6.10
N PRO A 8 8.91 -17.56 -6.25
CA PRO A 8 9.10 -18.64 -5.28
C PRO A 8 9.29 -18.15 -3.84
N GLU A 9 9.95 -16.99 -3.65
CA GLU A 9 10.18 -16.37 -2.35
C GLU A 9 8.85 -15.87 -1.72
N ASP A 10 7.94 -15.30 -2.53
CA ASP A 10 6.59 -14.93 -2.09
C ASP A 10 5.80 -16.20 -1.72
N GLY A 11 5.88 -17.25 -2.54
CA GLY A 11 5.26 -18.54 -2.25
C GLY A 11 5.73 -19.15 -0.93
N ALA A 12 7.03 -19.10 -0.64
CA ALA A 12 7.60 -19.59 0.62
C ALA A 12 7.11 -18.77 1.83
N ALA A 13 7.09 -17.43 1.73
CA ALA A 13 6.61 -16.58 2.80
C ALA A 13 5.11 -16.80 3.09
N ARG A 14 4.29 -16.94 2.03
CA ARG A 14 2.86 -17.27 2.14
C ARG A 14 2.62 -18.63 2.81
N ALA A 15 3.45 -19.63 2.51
CA ALA A 15 3.36 -20.94 3.14
C ALA A 15 3.67 -20.88 4.64
N ILE A 16 4.73 -20.16 5.03
CA ILE A 16 5.09 -19.95 6.44
C ILE A 16 3.95 -19.26 7.19
N LEU A 17 3.38 -18.19 6.62
CA LEU A 17 2.22 -17.50 7.21
C LEU A 17 1.03 -18.45 7.35
N ALA A 18 0.71 -19.22 6.31
CA ALA A 18 -0.40 -20.16 6.31
C ALA A 18 -0.27 -21.20 7.41
N ASP A 19 0.91 -21.77 7.59
CA ASP A 19 1.19 -22.77 8.63
C ASP A 19 1.09 -22.15 10.02
N PHE A 20 1.68 -20.97 10.25
CA PHE A 20 1.54 -20.25 11.51
C PHE A 20 0.07 -19.95 11.86
N LEU A 21 -0.73 -19.48 10.90
CA LEU A 21 -2.14 -19.16 11.11
C LEU A 21 -2.94 -20.42 11.48
N ARG A 22 -2.70 -21.55 10.79
CA ARG A 22 -3.36 -22.84 11.12
C ARG A 22 -2.98 -23.35 12.52
N GLU A 23 -1.69 -23.33 12.85
CA GLU A 23 -1.20 -23.73 14.18
C GLU A 23 -1.77 -22.84 15.29
N ALA A 24 -1.92 -21.53 15.03
CA ALA A 24 -2.55 -20.60 15.95
C ALA A 24 -4.06 -20.81 16.11
N GLY A 25 -4.68 -21.62 15.26
CA GLY A 25 -6.10 -21.97 15.31
C GLY A 25 -7.02 -21.10 14.46
N ALA A 26 -6.45 -20.41 13.45
CA ALA A 26 -7.24 -19.70 12.45
C ALA A 26 -7.78 -20.64 11.37
N THR A 27 -8.93 -20.30 10.80
CA THR A 27 -9.40 -20.86 9.53
C THR A 27 -8.77 -20.04 8.40
N LEU A 28 -7.90 -20.68 7.61
CA LEU A 28 -7.27 -20.04 6.46
C LEU A 28 -8.22 -20.05 5.26
N ARG A 29 -8.33 -18.91 4.57
CA ARG A 29 -8.99 -18.75 3.28
C ARG A 29 -8.05 -18.05 2.32
N THR A 30 -8.15 -18.37 1.04
CA THR A 30 -7.42 -17.69 -0.03
C THR A 30 -8.41 -17.38 -1.15
N ASP A 31 -8.52 -16.12 -1.53
CA ASP A 31 -9.42 -15.71 -2.61
C ASP A 31 -8.84 -15.90 -4.01
N ALA A 32 -9.62 -15.52 -5.02
CA ALA A 32 -9.27 -15.69 -6.43
C ALA A 32 -8.03 -14.90 -6.86
N VAL A 33 -7.67 -13.82 -6.17
CA VAL A 33 -6.48 -13.02 -6.47
C VAL A 33 -5.32 -13.27 -5.50
N GLY A 34 -5.44 -14.32 -4.67
CA GLY A 34 -4.39 -14.78 -3.79
C GLY A 34 -4.26 -14.04 -2.46
N ASN A 35 -5.22 -13.18 -2.09
CA ASN A 35 -5.25 -12.64 -0.73
C ASN A 35 -5.44 -13.77 0.27
N GLN A 36 -4.63 -13.77 1.35
CA GLN A 36 -4.72 -14.79 2.40
C GLN A 36 -5.38 -14.21 3.65
N PHE A 37 -6.42 -14.90 4.15
CA PHE A 37 -7.19 -14.50 5.32
C PHE A 37 -7.13 -15.57 6.39
N GLY A 38 -6.57 -15.27 7.55
CA GLY A 38 -6.55 -16.10 8.74
C GLY A 38 -7.66 -15.70 9.71
N LEU A 39 -8.81 -16.37 9.67
CA LEU A 39 -9.97 -16.04 10.51
C LEU A 39 -9.93 -16.75 11.85
N PHE A 40 -9.78 -16.00 12.93
CA PHE A 40 -9.84 -16.45 14.31
C PHE A 40 -11.27 -16.28 14.86
N ARG A 41 -11.98 -17.37 15.06
CA ARG A 41 -13.35 -17.39 15.61
C ARG A 41 -13.33 -17.17 17.13
N LEU A 42 -13.34 -15.88 17.53
CA LEU A 42 -13.25 -15.49 18.93
C LEU A 42 -14.63 -15.39 19.59
N ALA A 43 -15.63 -14.84 18.90
CA ALA A 43 -16.96 -14.59 19.45
C ALA A 43 -17.79 -15.87 19.65
N GLY A 44 -17.52 -16.92 18.89
CA GLY A 44 -18.23 -18.20 19.01
C GLY A 44 -19.63 -18.22 18.40
N VAL A 45 -20.01 -17.17 17.64
CA VAL A 45 -21.25 -17.08 16.85
C VAL A 45 -20.93 -16.94 15.37
N ALA A 46 -21.83 -17.45 14.51
CA ALA A 46 -21.54 -17.57 13.07
C ALA A 46 -21.36 -16.22 12.39
N ASP A 47 -22.19 -15.23 12.71
CA ASP A 47 -22.27 -13.92 12.04
C ASP A 47 -21.66 -12.81 12.92
N ALA A 48 -20.63 -13.12 13.70
CA ALA A 48 -19.93 -12.12 14.48
C ALA A 48 -19.29 -11.07 13.59
N PRO A 49 -19.28 -9.79 13.99
CA PRO A 49 -18.48 -8.78 13.31
C PRO A 49 -17.02 -9.21 13.25
N VAL A 50 -16.31 -8.80 12.20
CA VAL A 50 -14.90 -9.13 12.01
C VAL A 50 -14.06 -7.87 12.15
N VAL A 51 -13.09 -7.87 13.05
CA VAL A 51 -11.98 -6.90 13.07
C VAL A 51 -10.85 -7.47 12.22
N MET A 52 -10.38 -6.72 11.24
CA MET A 52 -9.34 -7.18 10.33
C MET A 52 -8.05 -6.40 10.56
N LEU A 53 -6.94 -7.10 10.63
CA LEU A 53 -5.60 -6.54 10.70
C LEU A 53 -4.72 -7.18 9.64
N GLY A 54 -3.80 -6.42 9.07
CA GLY A 54 -2.82 -6.97 8.15
C GLY A 54 -2.09 -5.90 7.35
N SER A 55 -1.40 -6.37 6.35
CA SER A 55 -0.64 -5.62 5.35
C SER A 55 -0.26 -6.60 4.23
N HIS A 56 0.96 -6.51 3.69
CA HIS A 56 1.42 -7.33 2.57
C HIS A 56 2.73 -8.09 2.88
N LEU A 57 3.01 -9.14 2.12
CA LEU A 57 4.28 -9.86 2.17
C LEU A 57 5.19 -9.58 0.97
N ASP A 58 4.64 -9.16 -0.18
CA ASP A 58 5.49 -8.79 -1.31
C ASP A 58 6.33 -7.54 -1.00
N SER A 59 7.46 -7.39 -1.68
CA SER A 59 8.42 -6.31 -1.45
C SER A 59 8.91 -5.70 -2.74
N GLN A 60 9.53 -4.54 -2.65
CA GLN A 60 10.35 -3.98 -3.72
C GLN A 60 11.62 -4.83 -3.96
N PRO A 61 12.28 -4.70 -5.11
CA PRO A 61 13.60 -5.29 -5.33
C PRO A 61 14.62 -4.73 -4.33
N ARG A 62 15.42 -5.62 -3.71
CA ARG A 62 16.45 -5.24 -2.73
C ARG A 62 15.93 -4.37 -1.58
N ALA A 63 14.70 -4.63 -1.16
CA ALA A 63 14.06 -3.94 -0.05
C ALA A 63 14.49 -4.50 1.32
N GLY A 64 14.02 -3.82 2.36
CA GLY A 64 14.16 -4.23 3.75
C GLY A 64 13.29 -5.44 4.11
N ARG A 65 13.14 -5.68 5.39
CA ARG A 65 12.42 -6.85 5.93
C ARG A 65 11.18 -6.47 6.77
N PHE A 66 10.93 -5.18 6.97
CA PHE A 66 9.86 -4.74 7.86
C PHE A 66 8.64 -4.24 7.08
N ASP A 67 8.88 -3.61 5.93
CA ASP A 67 7.86 -3.08 5.03
C ASP A 67 6.81 -4.16 4.73
N GLY A 68 5.55 -3.86 5.04
CA GLY A 68 4.41 -4.77 4.95
C GLY A 68 4.47 -6.00 5.86
N THR A 69 5.62 -6.69 5.85
CA THR A 69 5.86 -7.93 6.59
C THR A 69 5.61 -7.76 8.10
N TYR A 70 5.98 -6.61 8.67
CA TYR A 70 5.72 -6.30 10.08
C TYR A 70 4.23 -6.31 10.39
N GLY A 71 3.40 -5.66 9.57
CA GLY A 71 1.95 -5.62 9.76
C GLY A 71 1.29 -7.00 9.66
N VAL A 72 1.72 -7.82 8.71
CA VAL A 72 1.21 -9.21 8.56
C VAL A 72 1.60 -10.08 9.75
N ALA A 73 2.87 -10.02 10.17
CA ALA A 73 3.37 -10.79 11.31
C ALA A 73 2.67 -10.36 12.61
N ALA A 74 2.50 -9.06 12.82
CA ALA A 74 1.78 -8.51 13.97
C ALA A 74 0.32 -8.97 13.99
N ALA A 75 -0.40 -8.90 12.86
CA ALA A 75 -1.78 -9.36 12.76
C ALA A 75 -1.93 -10.84 13.13
N ALA A 76 -1.05 -11.69 12.60
CA ALA A 76 -1.03 -13.11 12.91
C ALA A 76 -0.73 -13.39 14.41
N ALA A 77 0.26 -12.69 14.97
CA ALA A 77 0.63 -12.81 16.38
C ALA A 77 -0.49 -12.34 17.32
N ILE A 78 -1.17 -11.22 16.99
CA ILE A 78 -2.33 -10.70 17.72
C ILE A 78 -3.47 -11.72 17.68
N GLY A 79 -3.79 -12.27 16.52
CA GLY A 79 -4.83 -13.31 16.40
C GLY A 79 -4.54 -14.54 17.26
N ALA A 80 -3.28 -15.02 17.25
CA ALA A 80 -2.83 -16.11 18.10
C ALA A 80 -2.95 -15.78 19.59
N ALA A 81 -2.62 -14.54 19.99
CA ALA A 81 -2.73 -14.11 21.39
C ALA A 81 -4.20 -14.05 21.86
N LEU A 82 -5.09 -13.47 21.05
CA LEU A 82 -6.53 -13.40 21.39
C LEU A 82 -7.18 -14.80 21.40
N MET A 83 -6.77 -15.71 20.49
CA MET A 83 -7.22 -17.09 20.52
C MET A 83 -6.78 -17.83 21.80
N ARG A 84 -5.54 -17.59 22.27
CA ARG A 84 -5.08 -18.11 23.58
C ARG A 84 -5.90 -17.54 24.72
N ALA A 85 -6.17 -16.23 24.73
CA ALA A 85 -7.01 -15.59 25.75
C ALA A 85 -8.43 -16.17 25.75
N ARG A 86 -9.03 -16.40 24.58
CA ARG A 86 -10.34 -17.05 24.44
C ARG A 86 -10.34 -18.46 25.05
N ARG A 87 -9.31 -19.26 24.74
CA ARG A 87 -9.16 -20.61 25.32
C ARG A 87 -8.98 -20.58 26.83
N ALA A 88 -8.46 -19.49 27.39
CA ALA A 88 -8.32 -19.24 28.81
C ALA A 88 -9.59 -18.62 29.44
N GLY A 89 -10.70 -18.49 28.70
CA GLY A 89 -11.99 -18.03 29.19
C GLY A 89 -12.31 -16.56 28.95
N ALA A 90 -11.51 -15.82 28.21
CA ALA A 90 -11.85 -14.45 27.82
C ALA A 90 -13.03 -14.45 26.82
N ALA A 91 -13.99 -13.53 27.03
CA ALA A 91 -15.16 -13.36 26.16
C ALA A 91 -14.91 -12.27 25.11
N PHE A 92 -15.39 -12.54 23.89
CA PHE A 92 -15.31 -11.64 22.74
C PHE A 92 -16.66 -11.57 22.02
N ASP A 93 -16.97 -10.40 21.45
CA ASP A 93 -18.18 -10.14 20.64
C ASP A 93 -17.88 -10.08 19.15
N ALA A 94 -16.60 -9.97 18.76
CA ALA A 94 -16.15 -9.94 17.38
C ALA A 94 -15.06 -10.99 17.14
N ASP A 95 -15.01 -11.48 15.92
CA ASP A 95 -13.92 -12.32 15.41
C ASP A 95 -12.76 -11.45 14.94
N LEU A 96 -11.56 -12.03 14.79
CA LEU A 96 -10.42 -11.35 14.21
C LEU A 96 -9.98 -12.03 12.91
N CYS A 97 -9.63 -11.24 11.90
CA CYS A 97 -9.04 -11.72 10.67
C CYS A 97 -7.65 -11.10 10.47
N ALA A 98 -6.62 -11.94 10.38
CA ALA A 98 -5.31 -11.53 9.91
C ALA A 98 -5.26 -11.65 8.38
N VAL A 99 -4.83 -10.62 7.66
CA VAL A 99 -4.80 -10.61 6.20
C VAL A 99 -3.39 -10.33 5.67
N ASN A 100 -3.04 -11.02 4.56
CA ASN A 100 -1.93 -10.71 3.69
C ASN A 100 -2.49 -10.36 2.31
N TRP A 101 -2.36 -9.09 1.93
CA TRP A 101 -2.80 -8.58 0.64
C TRP A 101 -1.81 -8.93 -0.46
N THR A 102 -2.32 -9.21 -1.66
CA THR A 102 -1.51 -9.59 -2.82
C THR A 102 -1.09 -8.36 -3.61
N ASN A 103 0.21 -8.26 -3.92
CA ASN A 103 0.78 -7.25 -4.83
C ASN A 103 0.44 -5.80 -4.39
N GLU A 104 0.70 -5.51 -3.13
CA GLU A 104 0.56 -4.14 -2.59
C GLU A 104 1.54 -3.20 -3.29
N GLU A 105 2.80 -3.60 -3.38
CA GLU A 105 3.93 -2.81 -3.85
C GLU A 105 3.84 -2.40 -5.33
N GLY A 106 3.19 -3.21 -6.15
CA GLY A 106 3.15 -2.96 -7.60
C GLY A 106 4.52 -3.08 -8.30
N ALA A 107 5.50 -3.68 -7.62
CA ALA A 107 6.87 -3.77 -8.12
C ALA A 107 6.98 -4.67 -9.36
N ARG A 108 6.29 -5.79 -9.37
CA ARG A 108 6.25 -6.72 -10.50
C ARG A 108 5.01 -6.52 -11.36
N PHE A 109 3.84 -6.41 -10.76
CA PHE A 109 2.57 -6.21 -11.48
C PHE A 109 1.96 -4.87 -11.11
N ARG A 110 1.59 -4.08 -12.09
CA ARG A 110 0.97 -2.77 -11.89
C ARG A 110 -0.53 -2.81 -12.12
N PRO A 111 -1.33 -2.06 -11.34
CA PRO A 111 -0.92 -1.07 -10.32
C PRO A 111 -0.53 -1.68 -8.96
N SER A 112 -0.05 -0.84 -8.04
CA SER A 112 0.07 -1.15 -6.61
C SER A 112 -1.29 -1.27 -5.94
N LEU A 113 -1.35 -1.80 -4.69
CA LEU A 113 -2.58 -2.01 -3.90
C LEU A 113 -3.58 -2.93 -4.62
N LEU A 114 -3.09 -3.92 -5.36
CA LEU A 114 -3.95 -4.68 -6.27
C LEU A 114 -4.91 -5.60 -5.53
N GLY A 115 -4.40 -6.38 -4.57
CA GLY A 115 -5.20 -7.33 -3.80
C GLY A 115 -6.25 -6.69 -2.91
N SER A 116 -5.86 -5.67 -2.15
CA SER A 116 -6.80 -4.86 -1.35
C SER A 116 -7.79 -4.09 -2.23
N GLY A 117 -7.33 -3.62 -3.40
CA GLY A 117 -8.17 -2.94 -4.39
C GLY A 117 -9.24 -3.84 -4.99
N VAL A 118 -8.93 -5.13 -5.26
CA VAL A 118 -9.94 -6.12 -5.71
C VAL A 118 -10.94 -6.40 -4.59
N TYR A 119 -10.45 -6.62 -3.36
CA TYR A 119 -11.32 -6.83 -2.19
C TYR A 119 -12.26 -5.65 -1.95
N ALA A 120 -11.77 -4.43 -2.14
CA ALA A 120 -12.53 -3.19 -2.00
C ALA A 120 -13.45 -2.86 -3.19
N GLY A 121 -13.39 -3.64 -4.27
CA GLY A 121 -14.18 -3.38 -5.49
C GLY A 121 -13.65 -2.27 -6.38
N HIS A 122 -12.42 -1.80 -6.15
CA HIS A 122 -11.77 -0.79 -7.00
C HIS A 122 -11.21 -1.40 -8.30
N HIS A 123 -10.93 -2.69 -8.30
CA HIS A 123 -10.42 -3.44 -9.44
C HIS A 123 -11.25 -4.70 -9.63
N ASP A 124 -11.49 -5.07 -10.89
CA ASP A 124 -12.05 -6.35 -11.25
C ASP A 124 -10.97 -7.46 -11.13
N ALA A 125 -11.36 -8.63 -10.59
CA ALA A 125 -10.43 -9.73 -10.35
C ALA A 125 -9.81 -10.29 -11.64
N GLU A 126 -10.60 -10.40 -12.72
CA GLU A 126 -10.11 -10.90 -14.01
C GLU A 126 -9.07 -9.93 -14.60
N THR A 127 -9.38 -8.64 -14.57
CA THR A 127 -8.47 -7.57 -14.99
C THR A 127 -7.18 -7.60 -14.16
N ALA A 128 -7.28 -7.76 -12.84
CA ALA A 128 -6.13 -7.84 -11.94
C ALA A 128 -5.23 -9.04 -12.28
N LEU A 129 -5.82 -10.24 -12.43
CA LEU A 129 -5.08 -11.44 -12.80
C LEU A 129 -4.46 -11.37 -14.20
N GLY A 130 -5.03 -10.55 -15.09
CA GLY A 130 -4.50 -10.28 -16.43
C GLY A 130 -3.34 -9.30 -16.48
N CYS A 131 -3.02 -8.58 -15.39
CA CYS A 131 -1.88 -7.66 -15.35
C CYS A 131 -0.57 -8.41 -15.64
N ARG A 132 0.26 -7.84 -16.52
CA ARG A 132 1.50 -8.49 -16.95
C ARG A 132 2.74 -7.77 -16.42
N ASP A 133 3.75 -8.56 -16.07
CA ASP A 133 5.08 -8.06 -15.75
C ASP A 133 5.88 -7.70 -17.04
N ASP A 134 7.10 -7.21 -16.86
CA ASP A 134 7.97 -6.79 -17.97
C ASP A 134 8.45 -7.95 -18.86
N ALA A 135 8.31 -9.21 -18.40
CA ALA A 135 8.56 -10.42 -19.18
C ALA A 135 7.29 -10.95 -19.90
N GLY A 136 6.14 -10.28 -19.69
CA GLY A 136 4.86 -10.67 -20.28
C GLY A 136 4.10 -11.75 -19.51
N VAL A 137 4.58 -12.18 -18.33
CA VAL A 137 3.90 -13.16 -17.47
C VAL A 137 2.71 -12.48 -16.78
N ALA A 138 1.52 -13.11 -16.82
CA ALA A 138 0.36 -12.58 -16.13
C ALA A 138 0.42 -12.85 -14.61
N LEU A 139 -0.18 -11.97 -13.79
CA LEU A 139 -0.28 -12.17 -12.34
C LEU A 139 -0.92 -13.52 -12.00
N GLY A 140 -2.02 -13.89 -12.68
CA GLY A 140 -2.67 -15.17 -12.47
C GLY A 140 -1.78 -16.38 -12.77
N GLU A 141 -0.95 -16.30 -13.82
CA GLU A 141 0.03 -17.34 -14.16
C GLU A 141 1.11 -17.45 -13.07
N ALA A 142 1.61 -16.30 -12.58
CA ALA A 142 2.62 -16.25 -11.54
C ALA A 142 2.10 -16.79 -10.20
N LEU A 143 0.89 -16.41 -9.78
CA LEU A 143 0.26 -16.90 -8.55
C LEU A 143 -0.06 -18.40 -8.63
N ALA A 144 -0.52 -18.88 -9.80
CA ALA A 144 -0.75 -20.30 -10.02
C ALA A 144 0.53 -21.14 -9.90
N ALA A 145 1.66 -20.62 -10.43
CA ALA A 145 2.96 -21.29 -10.37
C ALA A 145 3.44 -21.52 -8.92
N ILE A 146 3.12 -20.61 -7.99
CA ILE A 146 3.44 -20.72 -6.57
C ILE A 146 2.27 -21.30 -5.73
N ARG A 147 1.18 -21.74 -6.37
CA ARG A 147 -0.04 -22.27 -5.72
C ARG A 147 -0.70 -21.28 -4.76
N ALA A 148 -0.67 -19.99 -5.10
CA ALA A 148 -1.23 -18.91 -4.30
C ALA A 148 -2.65 -18.50 -4.74
N LEU A 149 -3.21 -19.03 -5.80
CA LEU A 149 -4.61 -18.84 -6.16
C LEU A 149 -5.52 -19.71 -5.29
N GLY A 150 -6.61 -19.11 -4.82
CA GLY A 150 -7.68 -19.80 -4.09
C GLY A 150 -9.03 -19.68 -4.79
N SER A 151 -10.02 -20.32 -4.20
CA SER A 151 -11.43 -20.27 -4.63
C SER A 151 -12.35 -19.92 -3.47
N ASP A 152 -11.80 -19.58 -2.31
CA ASP A 152 -12.60 -19.22 -1.17
C ASP A 152 -13.25 -17.85 -1.37
N ALA A 153 -14.47 -17.69 -0.89
CA ALA A 153 -15.06 -16.37 -0.77
C ALA A 153 -14.24 -15.55 0.24
N ALA A 154 -13.85 -14.34 -0.14
CA ALA A 154 -13.24 -13.40 0.79
C ALA A 154 -14.20 -13.15 1.98
N PRO A 155 -13.68 -12.85 3.18
CA PRO A 155 -14.52 -12.41 4.29
C PRO A 155 -15.34 -11.17 3.89
N PRO A 156 -16.52 -10.95 4.49
CA PRO A 156 -17.25 -9.70 4.30
C PRO A 156 -16.42 -8.49 4.76
N LEU A 157 -16.81 -7.29 4.36
CA LEU A 157 -16.17 -6.05 4.80
C LEU A 157 -16.07 -6.05 6.34
N PRO A 158 -14.88 -5.72 6.88
CA PRO A 158 -14.69 -5.75 8.33
C PRO A 158 -15.43 -4.60 9.00
N ALA A 159 -15.79 -4.81 10.26
CA ALA A 159 -16.33 -3.75 11.11
C ALA A 159 -15.28 -2.69 11.47
N CYS A 160 -13.99 -3.04 11.38
CA CYS A 160 -12.87 -2.13 11.47
C CYS A 160 -11.64 -2.81 10.84
N TYR A 161 -10.83 -2.03 10.13
CA TYR A 161 -9.52 -2.45 9.60
C TYR A 161 -8.40 -1.66 10.28
N LEU A 162 -7.37 -2.36 10.73
CA LEU A 162 -6.16 -1.74 11.27
C LEU A 162 -4.94 -2.26 10.52
N GLU A 163 -4.07 -1.35 10.10
CA GLU A 163 -2.78 -1.67 9.52
C GLU A 163 -1.66 -1.13 10.41
N LEU A 164 -0.75 -2.01 10.80
CA LEU A 164 0.47 -1.65 11.52
C LEU A 164 1.63 -1.68 10.53
N HIS A 165 2.38 -0.58 10.43
CA HIS A 165 3.41 -0.43 9.42
C HIS A 165 4.63 0.34 9.94
N VAL A 166 5.74 0.31 9.23
CA VAL A 166 6.86 1.21 9.44
C VAL A 166 6.57 2.55 8.76
N GLU A 167 7.06 3.67 9.31
CA GLU A 167 6.73 5.02 8.81
C GLU A 167 7.23 5.28 7.40
N GLN A 168 8.39 4.74 7.04
CA GLN A 168 9.10 5.02 5.78
C GLN A 168 9.51 6.50 5.61
N GLY A 169 9.56 7.24 6.70
CA GLY A 169 9.94 8.65 6.80
C GLY A 169 10.68 8.93 8.10
N THR A 170 10.99 10.20 8.36
CA THR A 170 11.82 10.64 9.52
C THR A 170 11.03 11.35 10.61
N ILE A 171 9.71 11.54 10.44
CA ILE A 171 8.90 12.41 11.33
C ILE A 171 8.89 11.87 12.76
N LEU A 172 8.71 10.56 12.94
CA LEU A 172 8.67 9.95 14.26
C LEU A 172 10.03 9.98 14.95
N GLU A 173 11.10 9.72 14.20
CA GLU A 173 12.47 9.77 14.72
C GLU A 173 12.84 11.20 15.13
N GLU A 174 12.58 12.19 14.28
CA GLU A 174 12.81 13.61 14.55
C GLU A 174 11.99 14.12 15.74
N ALA A 175 10.76 13.64 15.91
CA ALA A 175 9.88 13.99 17.02
C ALA A 175 10.18 13.22 18.31
N GLY A 176 11.04 12.20 18.27
CA GLY A 176 11.24 11.29 19.39
C GLY A 176 9.99 10.50 19.78
N ALA A 177 9.03 10.33 18.85
CA ALA A 177 7.79 9.59 19.05
C ALA A 177 7.94 8.14 18.59
N ARG A 178 7.33 7.22 19.34
CA ARG A 178 7.39 5.78 19.00
C ARG A 178 6.19 5.29 18.21
N ILE A 179 5.10 6.04 18.22
CA ILE A 179 3.85 5.68 17.58
C ILE A 179 3.39 6.83 16.69
N GLY A 180 3.15 6.56 15.42
CA GLY A 180 2.50 7.45 14.50
C GLY A 180 1.05 7.04 14.29
N LEU A 181 0.12 7.98 14.41
CA LEU A 181 -1.30 7.76 14.16
C LEU A 181 -1.67 8.53 12.90
N VAL A 182 -1.92 7.81 11.83
CA VAL A 182 -2.22 8.44 10.54
C VAL A 182 -3.62 9.03 10.56
N THR A 183 -3.71 10.34 10.36
CA THR A 183 -4.96 11.08 10.35
C THR A 183 -5.46 11.42 8.94
N ARG A 184 -4.55 11.38 7.94
CA ARG A 184 -4.85 11.75 6.55
C ARG A 184 -3.81 11.14 5.60
N ASN A 185 -4.22 10.76 4.40
CA ASN A 185 -3.29 10.42 3.33
C ASN A 185 -3.04 11.63 2.43
N TRP A 186 -1.86 11.71 1.86
CA TRP A 186 -1.60 12.57 0.73
C TRP A 186 -2.27 12.05 -0.54
N GLY A 187 -2.71 12.95 -1.39
CA GLY A 187 -3.19 12.61 -2.72
C GLY A 187 -2.04 12.19 -3.63
N ALA A 188 -2.34 11.36 -4.63
CA ALA A 188 -1.37 10.90 -5.62
C ALA A 188 -1.99 10.87 -7.01
N ALA A 189 -1.24 11.33 -8.02
CA ALA A 189 -1.54 11.18 -9.44
C ALA A 189 -0.41 10.39 -10.10
N LYS A 190 -0.74 9.28 -10.76
CA LYS A 190 0.21 8.46 -11.50
C LYS A 190 -0.12 8.52 -12.99
N ILE A 191 0.90 8.71 -13.82
CA ILE A 191 0.76 8.83 -15.27
C ILE A 191 1.83 7.97 -15.94
N GLU A 192 1.44 7.06 -16.82
CA GLU A 192 2.37 6.37 -17.71
C GLU A 192 2.49 7.14 -19.02
N VAL A 193 3.66 7.71 -19.27
CA VAL A 193 3.98 8.54 -20.43
C VAL A 193 4.80 7.73 -21.43
N VAL A 194 4.40 7.78 -22.70
CA VAL A 194 5.16 7.19 -23.81
C VAL A 194 5.60 8.31 -24.76
N PHE A 195 6.88 8.47 -24.94
CA PHE A 195 7.45 9.30 -26.01
C PHE A 195 7.85 8.41 -27.18
N THR A 196 7.44 8.79 -28.41
CA THR A 196 7.73 8.06 -29.64
C THR A 196 8.51 8.98 -30.61
N GLY A 197 9.76 8.65 -30.85
CA GLY A 197 10.66 9.33 -31.75
C GLY A 197 11.01 8.48 -32.97
N GLU A 198 12.23 8.65 -33.49
CA GLU A 198 12.74 7.92 -34.63
C GLU A 198 14.13 7.33 -34.34
N GLN A 199 14.27 6.02 -34.57
CA GLN A 199 15.55 5.35 -34.47
C GLN A 199 16.54 5.90 -35.50
N ALA A 200 17.74 6.26 -35.06
CA ALA A 200 18.77 6.80 -35.90
C ALA A 200 20.17 6.46 -35.38
N HIS A 201 21.18 6.57 -36.24
CA HIS A 201 22.56 6.37 -35.81
C HIS A 201 23.06 7.58 -35.02
N THR A 202 23.65 7.39 -33.86
CA THR A 202 24.11 8.46 -32.95
C THR A 202 25.22 9.34 -33.52
N GLY A 203 26.08 8.82 -34.38
CA GLY A 203 27.17 9.57 -35.03
C GLY A 203 26.71 10.46 -36.19
N PRO A 204 26.38 9.91 -37.39
CA PRO A 204 26.12 10.66 -38.60
C PRO A 204 24.79 11.43 -38.60
N THR A 205 23.82 11.11 -37.73
CA THR A 205 22.55 11.81 -37.68
C THR A 205 22.70 13.17 -37.01
N ARG A 206 22.59 14.25 -37.81
CA ARG A 206 22.71 15.63 -37.35
C ARG A 206 21.70 15.93 -36.24
N MET A 207 22.12 16.70 -35.21
CA MET A 207 21.26 17.04 -34.03
C MET A 207 19.91 17.61 -34.44
N GLY A 208 19.89 18.54 -35.43
CA GLY A 208 18.64 19.15 -35.92
C GLY A 208 17.67 18.18 -36.61
N ARG A 209 18.07 16.93 -36.92
CA ARG A 209 17.21 15.91 -37.53
C ARG A 209 16.77 14.83 -36.58
N ARG A 210 17.31 14.79 -35.35
CA ARG A 210 16.96 13.78 -34.36
C ARG A 210 15.54 13.98 -33.81
N ARG A 211 14.85 12.87 -33.59
CA ARG A 211 13.60 12.78 -32.86
C ARG A 211 13.85 11.79 -31.74
N ASP A 212 14.47 12.28 -30.68
CA ASP A 212 15.04 11.47 -29.60
C ASP A 212 14.06 11.36 -28.44
N ALA A 213 13.48 10.18 -28.29
CA ALA A 213 12.52 9.90 -27.20
C ALA A 213 13.17 9.96 -25.82
N LEU A 214 14.46 9.60 -25.70
CA LEU A 214 15.17 9.67 -24.42
C LEU A 214 15.51 11.12 -24.05
N TYR A 215 15.78 12.00 -25.02
CA TYR A 215 15.93 13.42 -24.75
C TYR A 215 14.64 14.05 -24.21
N ALA A 216 13.48 13.69 -24.79
CA ALA A 216 12.18 14.11 -24.23
C ALA A 216 12.00 13.65 -22.79
N ALA A 217 12.36 12.41 -22.49
CA ALA A 217 12.30 11.87 -21.13
C ALA A 217 13.20 12.66 -20.15
N ALA A 218 14.42 13.00 -20.56
CA ALA A 218 15.35 13.79 -19.74
C ALA A 218 14.81 15.20 -19.44
N LEU A 219 14.22 15.86 -20.44
CA LEU A 219 13.58 17.17 -20.28
C LEU A 219 12.41 17.09 -19.29
N LEU A 220 11.56 16.06 -19.40
CA LEU A 220 10.45 15.85 -18.48
C LEU A 220 10.94 15.62 -17.04
N ILE A 221 11.93 14.74 -16.83
CA ILE A 221 12.47 14.46 -15.50
C ILE A 221 12.99 15.75 -14.85
N THR A 222 13.70 16.57 -15.60
CA THR A 222 14.18 17.87 -15.10
C THR A 222 13.03 18.82 -14.76
N ALA A 223 12.01 18.90 -15.62
CA ALA A 223 10.87 19.78 -15.40
C ALA A 223 10.03 19.34 -14.18
N LEU A 224 9.90 18.03 -13.91
CA LEU A 224 9.19 17.53 -12.74
C LEU A 224 9.85 17.96 -11.42
N ARG A 225 11.18 18.10 -11.39
CA ARG A 225 11.88 18.65 -10.23
C ARG A 225 11.44 20.09 -9.95
N THR A 226 11.33 20.93 -10.99
CA THR A 226 10.84 22.31 -10.86
C THR A 226 9.38 22.37 -10.39
N VAL A 227 8.55 21.38 -10.79
CA VAL A 227 7.18 21.28 -10.27
C VAL A 227 7.18 21.13 -8.75
N ALA A 228 7.99 20.21 -8.20
CA ALA A 228 8.07 20.01 -6.76
C ALA A 228 8.62 21.24 -6.03
N GLU A 229 9.61 21.93 -6.62
CA GLU A 229 10.21 23.14 -6.05
C GLU A 229 9.25 24.33 -5.95
N ALA A 230 8.16 24.33 -6.71
CA ALA A 230 7.13 25.38 -6.64
C ALA A 230 6.23 25.24 -5.39
N TRP A 231 6.17 24.07 -4.79
CA TRP A 231 5.45 23.81 -3.53
C TRP A 231 6.34 23.03 -2.57
N PRO A 232 7.35 23.68 -1.97
CA PRO A 232 8.28 23.02 -1.04
C PRO A 232 7.53 22.30 0.06
N ASP A 233 7.95 21.07 0.36
CA ASP A 233 7.39 20.18 1.40
C ASP A 233 5.91 19.79 1.24
N ARG A 234 5.24 20.29 0.18
CA ARG A 234 3.82 20.03 -0.11
C ARG A 234 3.61 19.20 -1.36
N VAL A 235 4.59 19.12 -2.24
CA VAL A 235 4.54 18.34 -3.49
C VAL A 235 5.78 17.50 -3.63
N HIS A 236 5.59 16.21 -3.84
CA HIS A 236 6.65 15.30 -4.26
C HIS A 236 6.40 14.82 -5.69
N THR A 237 7.45 14.77 -6.49
CA THR A 237 7.42 14.24 -7.85
C THR A 237 8.46 13.15 -8.03
N SER A 238 8.13 12.14 -8.81
CA SER A 238 9.10 11.08 -9.11
C SER A 238 8.90 10.50 -10.52
N VAL A 239 9.99 9.95 -11.05
CA VAL A 239 10.01 9.02 -12.18
C VAL A 239 10.77 7.78 -11.70
N GLY A 240 10.05 6.84 -11.09
CA GLY A 240 10.64 5.63 -10.50
C GLY A 240 11.00 4.56 -11.54
N ARG A 241 10.47 4.65 -12.76
CA ARG A 241 10.70 3.66 -13.82
C ARG A 241 10.82 4.34 -15.17
N ILE A 242 11.84 3.92 -15.95
CA ILE A 242 12.02 4.29 -17.35
C ILE A 242 12.37 3.05 -18.18
N LEU A 243 11.71 2.87 -19.30
CA LEU A 243 12.08 1.90 -20.33
C LEU A 243 12.53 2.65 -21.58
N VAL A 244 13.59 2.16 -22.19
CA VAL A 244 14.18 2.76 -23.40
C VAL A 244 14.28 1.69 -24.48
N ALA A 245 13.81 1.99 -25.68
CA ALA A 245 13.93 1.10 -26.82
C ALA A 245 14.56 1.81 -28.03
N PRO A 246 15.54 1.17 -28.69
CA PRO A 246 16.07 -0.17 -28.46
C PRO A 246 17.14 -0.28 -27.36
N ASN A 247 17.47 0.81 -26.62
CA ASN A 247 18.46 0.86 -25.55
C ASN A 247 19.84 0.33 -25.97
N SER A 248 20.38 0.93 -27.03
CA SER A 248 21.68 0.58 -27.62
C SER A 248 22.57 1.82 -27.73
N ALA A 249 23.84 1.70 -27.36
CA ALA A 249 24.77 2.83 -27.26
C ALA A 249 24.96 3.63 -28.57
N ASN A 250 24.78 2.98 -29.73
CA ASN A 250 24.99 3.61 -31.05
C ASN A 250 23.66 4.02 -31.74
N VAL A 251 22.55 4.03 -31.02
CA VAL A 251 21.21 4.25 -31.54
C VAL A 251 20.52 5.38 -30.79
N VAL A 252 19.97 6.37 -31.51
CA VAL A 252 19.01 7.34 -30.95
C VAL A 252 17.73 6.60 -30.64
N PRO A 253 17.24 6.58 -29.36
CA PRO A 253 16.08 5.81 -28.99
C PRO A 253 14.79 6.24 -29.69
N ALA A 254 14.03 5.24 -30.16
CA ALA A 254 12.75 5.47 -30.81
C ALA A 254 11.59 5.56 -29.81
N GLU A 255 11.70 4.92 -28.65
CA GLU A 255 10.63 4.94 -27.64
C GLU A 255 11.21 5.05 -26.25
N THR A 256 10.53 5.81 -25.40
CA THR A 256 10.70 5.76 -23.93
C THR A 256 9.33 5.70 -23.24
N VAL A 257 9.27 4.88 -22.19
CA VAL A 257 8.08 4.78 -21.31
C VAL A 257 8.51 5.19 -19.91
N LEU A 258 7.80 6.14 -19.32
CA LEU A 258 8.08 6.65 -17.98
C LEU A 258 6.86 6.44 -17.06
N SER A 259 7.10 6.02 -15.82
CA SER A 259 6.11 6.07 -14.75
C SER A 259 6.33 7.36 -13.94
N VAL A 260 5.48 8.34 -14.16
CA VAL A 260 5.48 9.64 -13.47
C VAL A 260 4.51 9.59 -12.30
N GLU A 261 4.91 10.10 -11.15
CA GLU A 261 4.05 10.27 -10.00
C GLU A 261 4.17 11.69 -9.44
N VAL A 262 3.03 12.25 -9.07
CA VAL A 262 2.89 13.53 -8.35
C VAL A 262 2.10 13.26 -7.09
N ARG A 263 2.62 13.62 -5.92
CA ARG A 263 1.92 13.54 -4.62
C ARG A 263 1.79 14.93 -4.02
N ALA A 264 0.68 15.18 -3.33
CA ALA A 264 0.48 16.44 -2.62
C ALA A 264 -0.38 16.27 -1.36
N ASP A 265 -0.21 17.20 -0.42
CA ASP A 265 -0.92 17.26 0.85
C ASP A 265 -2.36 17.79 0.74
N ASP A 266 -2.74 18.33 -0.42
CA ASP A 266 -4.03 18.95 -0.70
C ASP A 266 -4.48 18.65 -2.13
N ASP A 267 -5.80 18.45 -2.34
CA ASP A 267 -6.36 18.10 -3.65
C ASP A 267 -6.27 19.22 -4.69
N GLY A 268 -6.34 20.48 -4.25
CA GLY A 268 -6.16 21.64 -5.13
C GLY A 268 -4.73 21.73 -5.61
N VAL A 269 -3.76 21.61 -4.68
CA VAL A 269 -2.32 21.56 -5.00
C VAL A 269 -1.98 20.37 -5.88
N LEU A 270 -2.55 19.18 -5.60
CA LEU A 270 -2.38 18.00 -6.45
C LEU A 270 -2.86 18.25 -7.87
N SER A 271 -4.01 18.92 -8.01
CA SER A 271 -4.58 19.23 -9.33
C SER A 271 -3.69 20.21 -10.11
N GLU A 272 -3.22 21.28 -9.46
CA GLU A 272 -2.34 22.28 -10.07
C GLU A 272 -0.98 21.69 -10.46
N ALA A 273 -0.35 20.93 -9.57
CA ALA A 273 0.92 20.26 -9.80
C ALA A 273 0.81 19.21 -10.92
N THR A 274 -0.28 18.44 -10.94
CA THR A 274 -0.54 17.45 -12.01
C THR A 274 -0.73 18.14 -13.35
N ALA A 275 -1.50 19.24 -13.42
CA ALA A 275 -1.67 20.02 -14.63
C ALA A 275 -0.34 20.64 -15.11
N TRP A 276 0.54 21.06 -14.19
CA TRP A 276 1.87 21.51 -14.57
C TRP A 276 2.72 20.37 -15.13
N ALA A 277 2.73 19.20 -14.49
CA ALA A 277 3.41 18.01 -15.00
C ALA A 277 2.93 17.63 -16.41
N GLU A 278 1.62 17.70 -16.68
CA GLU A 278 1.07 17.44 -18.01
C GLU A 278 1.52 18.48 -19.06
N ARG A 279 1.60 19.74 -18.68
CA ARG A 279 2.20 20.77 -19.58
C ARG A 279 3.68 20.51 -19.84
N ALA A 280 4.43 20.06 -18.83
CA ALA A 280 5.84 19.70 -18.98
C ALA A 280 6.01 18.49 -19.92
N ILE A 281 5.12 17.50 -19.84
CA ILE A 281 5.10 16.36 -20.78
C ILE A 281 4.92 16.87 -22.23
N ALA A 282 3.94 17.74 -22.47
CA ALA A 282 3.69 18.30 -23.80
C ALA A 282 4.87 19.16 -24.30
N ALA A 283 5.46 19.98 -23.43
CA ALA A 283 6.62 20.81 -23.76
C ALA A 283 7.85 19.97 -24.11
N ALA A 284 8.13 18.91 -23.33
CA ALA A 284 9.23 17.99 -23.60
C ALA A 284 9.08 17.28 -24.96
N ALA A 285 7.86 16.85 -25.30
CA ALA A 285 7.56 16.26 -26.61
C ALA A 285 7.77 17.24 -27.74
N GLY A 286 7.32 18.48 -27.58
CA GLY A 286 7.49 19.56 -28.57
C GLY A 286 8.96 19.90 -28.81
N GLU A 287 9.75 20.10 -27.76
CA GLU A 287 11.18 20.42 -27.83
C GLU A 287 11.98 19.29 -28.52
N ALA A 288 11.73 18.06 -28.14
CA ALA A 288 12.35 16.88 -28.72
C ALA A 288 11.76 16.51 -30.10
N ARG A 289 10.66 17.11 -30.51
CA ARG A 289 9.91 16.83 -31.77
C ARG A 289 9.49 15.36 -31.88
N VAL A 290 9.01 14.78 -30.80
CA VAL A 290 8.56 13.41 -30.70
C VAL A 290 7.04 13.35 -30.46
N GLY A 291 6.43 12.22 -30.78
CA GLY A 291 5.06 11.92 -30.38
C GLY A 291 4.98 11.68 -28.89
N VAL A 292 3.80 11.94 -28.30
CA VAL A 292 3.52 11.63 -26.89
C VAL A 292 2.14 10.99 -26.74
N ALA A 293 2.06 9.98 -25.90
CA ALA A 293 0.79 9.37 -25.46
C ALA A 293 0.81 9.14 -23.95
N LEU A 294 -0.35 9.29 -23.32
CA LEU A 294 -0.56 8.91 -21.92
C LEU A 294 -1.26 7.55 -21.91
N ARG A 295 -0.52 6.49 -21.58
CA ARG A 295 -1.01 5.10 -21.63
C ARG A 295 -1.98 4.80 -20.50
N SER A 296 -1.73 5.38 -19.32
CA SER A 296 -2.61 5.27 -18.17
C SER A 296 -2.57 6.52 -17.30
N ARG A 297 -3.66 6.74 -16.58
CA ARG A 297 -3.78 7.78 -15.56
C ARG A 297 -4.56 7.20 -14.37
N SER A 298 -4.09 7.47 -13.17
CA SER A 298 -4.83 7.20 -11.94
C SER A 298 -4.69 8.35 -10.98
N ARG A 299 -5.71 8.56 -10.14
CA ARG A 299 -5.69 9.56 -9.08
C ARG A 299 -6.28 8.98 -7.80
N ARG A 300 -5.57 9.15 -6.70
CA ARG A 300 -6.07 8.96 -5.35
C ARG A 300 -6.20 10.32 -4.69
N PRO A 301 -7.41 10.70 -4.19
CA PRO A 301 -7.58 11.99 -3.52
C PRO A 301 -6.97 11.99 -2.11
N VAL A 302 -6.79 13.18 -1.56
CA VAL A 302 -6.55 13.38 -0.14
C VAL A 302 -7.82 12.99 0.63
N ARG A 303 -7.69 12.17 1.65
CA ARG A 303 -8.81 11.76 2.52
C ARG A 303 -8.38 11.73 3.98
N PRO A 304 -9.21 12.20 4.91
CA PRO A 304 -8.99 11.95 6.33
C PRO A 304 -9.25 10.48 6.65
N LEU A 305 -8.51 9.93 7.60
CA LEU A 305 -8.84 8.67 8.25
C LEU A 305 -9.85 8.95 9.39
N PRO A 306 -10.70 7.97 9.75
CA PRO A 306 -11.70 8.13 10.81
C PRO A 306 -11.08 8.53 12.14
N ALA A 307 -11.52 9.68 12.70
CA ALA A 307 -10.96 10.21 13.94
C ALA A 307 -11.13 9.26 15.11
N GLU A 308 -12.26 8.56 15.17
CA GLU A 308 -12.59 7.61 16.23
C GLU A 308 -11.62 6.40 16.29
N VAL A 309 -11.05 6.00 15.16
CA VAL A 309 -10.04 4.93 15.12
C VAL A 309 -8.69 5.47 15.57
N CYS A 310 -8.36 6.71 15.18
CA CYS A 310 -7.16 7.39 15.68
C CYS A 310 -7.23 7.62 17.19
N ASP A 311 -8.38 8.08 17.71
CA ASP A 311 -8.61 8.31 19.15
C ASP A 311 -8.50 7.01 19.95
N LEU A 312 -9.04 5.88 19.40
CA LEU A 312 -8.89 4.56 20.00
C LEU A 312 -7.41 4.15 20.09
N ALA A 313 -6.66 4.32 19.00
CA ALA A 313 -5.24 3.96 18.95
C ALA A 313 -4.40 4.86 19.86
N GLU A 314 -4.70 6.17 19.96
CA GLU A 314 -4.08 7.11 20.88
C GLU A 314 -4.31 6.70 22.34
N ALA A 315 -5.54 6.43 22.72
CA ALA A 315 -5.87 5.94 24.07
C ALA A 315 -5.23 4.56 24.39
N CYS A 316 -4.89 3.78 23.35
CA CYS A 316 -4.13 2.54 23.52
C CYS A 316 -2.63 2.83 23.74
N ALA A 317 -2.07 3.79 23.04
CA ALA A 317 -0.69 4.22 23.22
C ALA A 317 -0.47 4.86 24.61
N GLU A 318 -1.37 5.73 25.04
CA GLU A 318 -1.36 6.32 26.38
C GLU A 318 -1.39 5.27 27.49
N ALA A 319 -2.24 4.23 27.33
CA ALA A 319 -2.34 3.14 28.30
C ALA A 319 -1.06 2.27 28.36
N GLU A 320 -0.21 2.35 27.34
CA GLU A 320 1.13 1.75 27.30
C GLU A 320 2.23 2.73 27.73
N SER A 321 1.87 3.96 28.13
CA SER A 321 2.79 5.07 28.46
C SER A 321 3.72 5.41 27.26
N LEU A 322 3.18 5.32 26.04
CA LEU A 322 3.89 5.65 24.80
C LEU A 322 3.42 6.99 24.27
N HIS A 323 4.38 7.82 23.83
CA HIS A 323 4.09 9.04 23.10
C HIS A 323 3.67 8.71 21.67
N ALA A 324 2.47 9.13 21.30
CA ALA A 324 1.93 9.02 19.95
C ALA A 324 1.87 10.38 19.26
N LEU A 325 2.20 10.42 17.97
CA LEU A 325 2.13 11.62 17.14
C LEU A 325 1.06 11.41 16.06
N ARG A 326 0.13 12.35 15.93
CA ARG A 326 -0.80 12.40 14.79
C ARG A 326 -0.08 12.96 13.57
N MET A 327 -0.18 12.27 12.43
CA MET A 327 0.58 12.60 11.24
C MET A 327 -0.15 12.21 9.96
N ASP A 328 0.33 12.68 8.83
CA ASP A 328 -0.13 12.25 7.51
C ASP A 328 0.70 11.05 7.02
N THR A 329 0.15 10.25 6.10
CA THR A 329 0.96 9.34 5.28
C THR A 329 1.13 9.88 3.87
N VAL A 330 2.36 9.84 3.38
CA VAL A 330 2.69 10.15 1.98
C VAL A 330 2.66 8.88 1.12
N ALA A 331 3.00 7.74 1.71
CA ALA A 331 3.02 6.44 1.05
C ALA A 331 1.60 5.89 0.77
N GLY A 332 1.51 4.91 -0.12
CA GLY A 332 0.33 4.08 -0.29
C GLY A 332 0.34 2.95 0.74
N HIS A 333 -0.83 2.55 1.22
CA HIS A 333 -1.01 1.41 2.11
C HIS A 333 -2.32 0.73 1.79
N ASP A 334 -2.47 -0.55 2.08
CA ASP A 334 -3.71 -1.30 1.85
C ASP A 334 -4.90 -0.69 2.62
N ALA A 335 -4.64 -0.07 3.77
CA ALA A 335 -5.64 0.70 4.52
C ALA A 335 -6.38 1.73 3.66
N LEU A 336 -5.70 2.35 2.69
CA LEU A 336 -6.31 3.36 1.82
C LEU A 336 -7.29 2.78 0.81
N SER A 337 -7.17 1.49 0.47
CA SER A 337 -8.16 0.78 -0.35
C SER A 337 -9.47 0.55 0.40
N LEU A 338 -9.42 0.36 1.72
CA LEU A 338 -10.59 0.13 2.55
C LEU A 338 -11.22 1.43 3.08
N LEU A 339 -10.52 2.56 2.93
CA LEU A 339 -10.97 3.84 3.43
C LEU A 339 -12.28 4.29 2.76
N GLY A 340 -13.31 4.50 3.58
CA GLY A 340 -14.66 4.83 3.12
C GLY A 340 -15.57 3.60 2.93
N LEU A 341 -15.05 2.38 3.11
CA LEU A 341 -15.83 1.15 3.12
C LEU A 341 -16.05 0.62 4.53
N CYS A 342 -15.08 0.83 5.40
CA CYS A 342 -15.17 0.52 6.83
C CYS A 342 -14.32 1.51 7.63
N PRO A 343 -14.54 1.64 8.95
CA PRO A 343 -13.62 2.35 9.84
C PRO A 343 -12.22 1.78 9.71
N THR A 344 -11.24 2.64 9.39
CA THR A 344 -9.89 2.22 9.03
C THR A 344 -8.86 3.02 9.80
N GLY A 345 -7.86 2.36 10.37
CA GLY A 345 -6.72 2.96 11.06
C GLY A 345 -5.39 2.49 10.50
N LEU A 346 -4.39 3.37 10.55
CA LEU A 346 -3.02 3.08 10.15
C LEU A 346 -2.10 3.59 11.27
N ILE A 347 -1.29 2.68 11.82
CA ILE A 347 -0.40 2.92 12.96
C ILE A 347 1.04 2.71 12.49
N PHE A 348 1.88 3.71 12.71
CA PHE A 348 3.28 3.66 12.34
C PHE A 348 4.20 3.46 13.55
N VAL A 349 5.35 2.85 13.26
CA VAL A 349 6.54 2.84 14.11
C VAL A 349 7.72 3.46 13.36
N PRO A 350 8.73 4.02 14.06
CA PRO A 350 9.83 4.75 13.42
C PRO A 350 10.61 3.90 12.42
N SER A 351 11.05 4.54 11.35
CA SER A 351 12.05 4.02 10.40
C SER A 351 13.35 4.80 10.60
N ARG A 352 14.45 4.11 10.89
CA ARG A 352 15.76 4.76 11.10
C ARG A 352 16.20 5.51 9.84
N ASP A 353 16.52 6.81 9.99
CA ASP A 353 16.89 7.71 8.90
C ASP A 353 15.82 7.81 7.79
N GLY A 354 14.57 7.37 8.05
CA GLY A 354 13.50 7.31 7.05
C GLY A 354 13.76 6.33 5.91
N ILE A 355 14.74 5.43 6.04
CA ILE A 355 15.12 4.50 4.96
C ILE A 355 14.02 3.47 4.76
N ALA A 356 13.50 3.39 3.53
CA ALA A 356 12.54 2.41 3.06
C ALA A 356 12.89 1.97 1.63
N HIS A 357 12.38 0.81 1.19
CA HIS A 357 12.66 0.22 -0.13
C HIS A 357 14.17 0.01 -0.38
N ASP A 358 14.93 -0.25 0.68
CA ASP A 358 16.37 -0.48 0.66
C ASP A 358 16.76 -1.56 1.68
N GLU A 359 17.87 -2.26 1.42
CA GLU A 359 18.37 -3.31 2.32
C GLU A 359 18.88 -2.77 3.66
N ALA A 360 19.13 -1.45 3.76
CA ALA A 360 19.49 -0.77 4.98
C ALA A 360 18.30 -0.39 5.87
N GLU A 361 17.06 -0.63 5.42
CA GLU A 361 15.85 -0.42 6.22
C GLU A 361 15.97 -1.03 7.61
N PHE A 362 15.65 -0.24 8.63
CA PHE A 362 15.74 -0.69 9.99
C PHE A 362 14.73 0.00 10.90
N THR A 363 14.09 -0.80 11.74
CA THR A 363 13.28 -0.35 12.88
C THR A 363 13.78 -1.09 14.12
N ALA A 364 13.95 -0.40 15.22
CA ALA A 364 14.44 -1.00 16.46
C ALA A 364 13.40 -1.97 17.04
N ASP A 365 13.86 -3.08 17.64
CA ASP A 365 13.00 -4.09 18.24
C ASP A 365 12.04 -3.50 19.29
N ALA A 366 12.51 -2.49 20.04
CA ALA A 366 11.70 -1.79 21.04
C ALA A 366 10.53 -1.00 20.40
N ASP A 367 10.71 -0.49 19.17
CA ASP A 367 9.67 0.25 18.46
C ASP A 367 8.69 -0.72 17.77
N LEU A 368 9.19 -1.83 17.24
CA LEU A 368 8.33 -2.93 16.76
C LEU A 368 7.45 -3.48 17.89
N GLU A 369 8.02 -3.70 19.09
CA GLU A 369 7.27 -4.13 20.27
C GLU A 369 6.24 -3.07 20.68
N ALA A 370 6.59 -1.79 20.68
CA ALA A 370 5.69 -0.70 21.04
C ALA A 370 4.46 -0.67 20.11
N GLY A 371 4.67 -0.72 18.80
CA GLY A 371 3.59 -0.78 17.81
C GLY A 371 2.70 -2.02 17.99
N LEU A 372 3.32 -3.20 18.17
CA LEU A 372 2.59 -4.45 18.41
C LEU A 372 1.71 -4.36 19.67
N ARG A 373 2.21 -3.77 20.77
CA ARG A 373 1.45 -3.61 22.03
C ARG A 373 0.25 -2.69 21.85
N VAL A 374 0.41 -1.56 21.14
CA VAL A 374 -0.69 -0.65 20.83
C VAL A 374 -1.73 -1.34 19.94
N ALA A 375 -1.31 -2.01 18.88
CA ALA A 375 -2.21 -2.73 17.97
C ALA A 375 -2.93 -3.90 18.68
N LEU A 376 -2.25 -4.66 19.53
CA LEU A 376 -2.87 -5.73 20.34
C LEU A 376 -3.93 -5.16 21.28
N ARG A 377 -3.64 -4.03 21.95
CA ARG A 377 -4.60 -3.38 22.84
C ARG A 377 -5.81 -2.86 22.07
N ALA A 378 -5.60 -2.23 20.90
CA ALA A 378 -6.68 -1.76 20.03
C ALA A 378 -7.55 -2.94 19.55
N ALA A 379 -6.94 -3.99 19.01
CA ALA A 379 -7.65 -5.20 18.59
C ALA A 379 -8.42 -5.86 19.74
N THR A 380 -7.83 -5.90 20.93
CA THR A 380 -8.50 -6.44 22.12
C THR A 380 -9.73 -5.62 22.50
N ARG A 381 -9.64 -4.28 22.47
CA ARG A 381 -10.79 -3.39 22.75
C ARG A 381 -11.87 -3.53 21.69
N LEU A 382 -11.49 -3.64 20.41
CA LEU A 382 -12.43 -3.81 19.30
C LEU A 382 -13.15 -5.16 19.34
N CYS A 383 -12.49 -6.22 19.79
CA CYS A 383 -13.08 -7.56 19.80
C CYS A 383 -13.80 -7.92 21.11
N ARG A 384 -13.60 -7.18 22.22
CA ARG A 384 -14.10 -7.55 23.55
C ARG A 384 -15.61 -7.41 23.71
N ALA A 385 -16.21 -8.30 24.51
CA ALA A 385 -17.62 -8.27 24.89
C ALA A 385 -17.96 -7.10 25.84
N GLY A 386 -19.17 -6.57 25.71
CA GLY A 386 -19.74 -5.63 26.69
C GLY A 386 -19.52 -4.15 26.40
N GLY A 387 -19.68 -3.71 25.18
CA GLY A 387 -19.58 -2.31 24.76
C GLY A 387 -18.47 -2.09 23.75
N SER A 388 -18.36 -3.06 22.87
CA SER A 388 -17.38 -3.04 21.78
C SER A 388 -17.51 -1.74 20.99
N PRO A 389 -16.42 -0.95 20.88
CA PRO A 389 -16.35 0.18 19.95
C PRO A 389 -16.73 -0.20 18.52
N VAL A 390 -16.60 -1.48 18.14
CA VAL A 390 -17.01 -2.01 16.82
C VAL A 390 -18.49 -1.73 16.53
N ARG A 391 -19.39 -1.88 17.49
CA ARG A 391 -20.80 -1.54 17.26
C ARG A 391 -20.98 -0.04 17.07
N ALA A 392 -20.34 0.77 17.89
CA ALA A 392 -20.38 2.23 17.75
C ALA A 392 -19.76 2.71 16.43
N LEU A 393 -18.64 2.12 16.02
CA LEU A 393 -17.98 2.42 14.74
C LEU A 393 -18.81 1.95 13.53
N HIS A 394 -19.45 0.78 13.64
CA HIS A 394 -20.32 0.24 12.59
C HIS A 394 -21.60 1.06 12.44
N ASP A 395 -22.23 1.47 13.57
CA ASP A 395 -23.45 2.29 13.56
C ASP A 395 -23.18 3.72 13.06
N ALA A 396 -21.98 4.25 13.30
CA ALA A 396 -21.53 5.54 12.75
C ALA A 396 -21.27 5.51 11.23
N ALA A 397 -20.84 4.36 10.70
CA ALA A 397 -20.58 4.17 9.27
C ALA A 397 -21.86 3.89 8.44
N ASP A 398 -22.97 3.48 9.08
CA ASP A 398 -24.27 3.21 8.43
C ASP A 398 -25.39 4.09 9.00
N PRO A 399 -25.53 5.37 8.53
CA PRO A 399 -26.56 6.29 8.99
C PRO A 399 -28.00 5.81 8.70
N SER A 400 -28.20 4.78 7.85
CA SER A 400 -29.53 4.25 7.53
C SER A 400 -30.15 3.43 8.66
N ARG A 401 -29.35 2.94 9.63
CA ARG A 401 -29.82 2.13 10.77
C ARG A 401 -30.21 2.93 12.00
N GLY A 402 -29.90 4.24 12.04
CA GLY A 402 -30.27 5.14 13.14
C GLY A 402 -31.70 5.70 13.11
N ALA A 403 -32.52 5.38 12.09
CA ALA A 403 -33.85 5.95 11.89
C ALA A 403 -35.01 5.07 12.38
N THR A 404 -34.71 4.00 13.11
CA THR A 404 -35.76 3.12 13.70
C THR A 404 -35.54 2.97 15.21
N ARG A 405 -35.87 4.03 15.94
CA ARG A 405 -36.30 3.99 17.36
C ARG A 405 -37.40 5.00 17.61
#